data_3d870df5df1b892c89d7b82fcb938d28
#
_entry.id   3d870df5df1b892c89d7b82fcb938d28
#
_cell.length_a   1.000
_cell.length_b   1.000
_cell.length_c   1.000
_cell.angle_alpha   90.00
_cell.angle_beta   90.00
_cell.angle_gamma   90.00
#
_symmetry.space_group_name_H-M   'P 1'
#
loop_
_entity.id
_entity.type
_entity.pdbx_description
1 polymer ?
#
loop_
_entity_poly.entity_id
_entity_poly.type
_entity_poly.pdbx_seq_one_letter_code
_entity_poly.pdbx_strand_id
1 'polypeptide(L)'
;VVNGTGVYHQHGPVADTGVTGRKLAVDFGTGRIGGGCPWTKDATKADLSLNLYARRLAKVASEGAHEPVEVSIACCIGKPDIILTTKFLKSGEITASNGLKMSPRMVKEMFGLDKPGYADMCWYGPFGEYQQDKPWEKSLSDM
;
A
#
# COMPACT_ATOMS: atom_id res chain seq x y z
N VAL A 1 17.42 -7.80 1.98
CA VAL A 1 18.11 -6.71 1.27
C VAL A 1 18.62 -5.72 2.30
N VAL A 2 19.89 -5.37 2.24
CA VAL A 2 20.52 -4.36 3.08
C VAL A 2 20.94 -3.21 2.17
N ASN A 3 20.61 -1.95 2.55
CA ASN A 3 20.90 -0.75 1.76
C ASN A 3 20.57 -0.90 0.27
N GLY A 4 19.33 -1.23 -0.05
CA GLY A 4 18.86 -1.52 -1.41
C GLY A 4 19.09 -0.40 -2.43
N THR A 5 19.26 0.84 -1.98
CA THR A 5 19.59 2.01 -2.81
C THR A 5 21.09 2.33 -2.85
N GLY A 6 21.93 1.53 -2.19
CA GLY A 6 23.38 1.72 -2.11
C GLY A 6 23.84 2.36 -0.80
N VAL A 7 25.06 2.87 -0.80
CA VAL A 7 25.69 3.46 0.38
C VAL A 7 25.01 4.76 0.78
N TYR A 8 24.71 4.90 2.05
CA TYR A 8 24.12 6.11 2.62
C TYR A 8 25.22 6.99 3.23
N HIS A 9 25.51 8.10 2.59
CA HIS A 9 26.63 8.96 2.96
C HIS A 9 26.26 10.11 3.91
N GLN A 10 25.00 10.51 3.93
CA GLN A 10 24.53 11.64 4.71
C GLN A 10 23.38 11.23 5.62
N HIS A 11 23.47 11.52 6.91
CA HIS A 11 22.47 11.16 7.92
C HIS A 11 22.21 12.30 8.87
N GLY A 12 21.25 12.08 9.77
CA GLY A 12 20.81 13.07 10.72
C GLY A 12 19.93 14.18 10.11
N PRO A 13 19.76 15.32 10.82
CA PRO A 13 18.85 16.37 10.39
C PRO A 13 19.15 16.99 9.03
N VAL A 14 20.39 16.90 8.56
CA VAL A 14 20.79 17.41 7.23
C VAL A 14 20.25 16.52 6.12
N ALA A 15 20.14 15.21 6.37
CA ALA A 15 19.63 14.27 5.38
C ALA A 15 18.11 14.24 5.34
N ASP A 16 17.47 14.26 6.51
CA ASP A 16 16.02 14.19 6.64
C ASP A 16 15.57 14.93 7.89
N THR A 17 14.98 16.10 7.70
CA THR A 17 14.35 16.87 8.77
C THR A 17 12.85 16.58 8.75
N GLY A 18 12.39 15.78 9.69
CA GLY A 18 10.98 15.40 9.80
C GLY A 18 10.13 16.43 10.55
N VAL A 19 8.85 16.40 10.27
CA VAL A 19 7.82 17.07 11.06
C VAL A 19 7.07 16.02 11.86
N THR A 20 6.83 16.30 13.15
CA THR A 20 6.03 15.42 14.01
C THR A 20 4.54 15.46 13.65
N GLY A 21 3.78 14.41 14.00
CA GLY A 21 2.34 14.36 13.80
C GLY A 21 1.87 13.94 12.40
N ARG A 22 2.76 13.34 11.58
CA ARG A 22 2.41 12.83 10.25
C ARG A 22 2.79 11.35 10.08
N LYS A 23 2.61 10.55 11.10
CA LYS A 23 3.01 9.14 11.12
C LYS A 23 1.80 8.24 11.36
N LEU A 24 1.34 7.52 10.35
CA LEU A 24 0.20 6.60 10.46
C LEU A 24 0.43 5.52 11.51
N ALA A 25 1.62 4.95 11.58
CA ALA A 25 1.96 3.94 12.58
C ALA A 25 1.81 4.46 14.01
N VAL A 26 2.05 5.76 14.23
CA VAL A 26 1.86 6.43 15.52
C VAL A 26 0.38 6.73 15.78
N ASP A 27 -0.30 7.30 14.77
CA ASP A 27 -1.68 7.79 14.90
C ASP A 27 -2.67 6.63 15.09
N PHE A 28 -2.48 5.52 14.41
CA PHE A 28 -3.34 4.34 14.53
C PHE A 28 -2.85 3.32 15.57
N GLY A 29 -1.66 3.47 16.10
CA GLY A 29 -1.14 2.61 17.17
C GLY A 29 -1.06 1.11 16.86
N THR A 30 -1.20 0.72 15.61
CA THR A 30 -1.33 -0.70 15.25
C THR A 30 0.00 -1.43 15.09
N GLY A 31 1.09 -0.69 14.88
CA GLY A 31 2.39 -1.26 14.52
C GLY A 31 2.42 -2.07 13.20
N ARG A 32 1.27 -2.19 12.55
CA ARG A 32 1.10 -2.98 11.32
C ARG A 32 1.16 -2.15 10.05
N ILE A 33 0.93 -0.84 10.16
CA ILE A 33 0.98 0.09 9.04
C ILE A 33 2.35 0.73 9.01
N GLY A 34 3.13 0.39 8.00
CA GLY A 34 4.40 1.06 7.71
C GLY A 34 4.21 2.20 6.70
N GLY A 35 5.20 3.10 6.66
CA GLY A 35 5.24 4.16 5.66
C GLY A 35 4.47 5.42 6.03
N GLY A 36 4.33 6.30 5.05
CA GLY A 36 3.69 7.61 5.18
C GLY A 36 2.19 7.58 4.94
N CYS A 37 1.53 8.72 5.18
CA CYS A 37 0.11 8.88 4.88
C CYS A 37 -0.13 8.76 3.37
N PRO A 38 -0.95 7.81 2.91
CA PRO A 38 -1.17 7.56 1.48
C PRO A 38 -1.69 8.79 0.73
N TRP A 39 -2.60 9.53 1.35
CA TRP A 39 -3.31 10.64 0.69
C TRP A 39 -2.48 11.90 0.47
N THR A 40 -1.34 11.99 1.10
CA THR A 40 -0.45 13.15 0.99
C THR A 40 0.77 12.88 0.10
N LYS A 41 0.76 11.76 -0.61
CA LYS A 41 1.89 11.32 -1.42
C LYS A 41 1.57 11.34 -2.92
N ASP A 42 2.62 11.55 -3.70
CA ASP A 42 2.58 11.32 -5.14
C ASP A 42 2.35 9.84 -5.46
N ALA A 43 1.65 9.57 -6.55
CA ALA A 43 1.30 8.20 -6.96
C ALA A 43 2.52 7.31 -7.29
N THR A 44 3.69 7.88 -7.48
CA THR A 44 4.95 7.14 -7.66
C THR A 44 5.56 6.66 -6.35
N LYS A 45 5.01 7.10 -5.21
CA LYS A 45 5.45 6.64 -3.89
C LYS A 45 4.75 5.34 -3.51
N ALA A 46 5.52 4.39 -3.00
CA ALA A 46 5.00 3.13 -2.47
C ALA A 46 3.96 3.34 -1.37
N ASP A 47 4.14 4.39 -0.57
CA ASP A 47 3.20 4.77 0.51
C ASP A 47 1.75 4.95 0.02
N LEU A 48 1.54 5.44 -1.20
CA LEU A 48 0.22 5.51 -1.81
C LEU A 48 -0.07 4.26 -2.63
N SER A 49 0.69 4.05 -3.69
CA SER A 49 0.35 3.07 -4.72
C SER A 49 0.31 1.63 -4.20
N LEU A 50 1.34 1.20 -3.45
CA LEU A 50 1.37 -0.18 -2.95
C LEU A 50 0.36 -0.42 -1.82
N ASN A 51 -0.04 0.60 -1.06
CA ASN A 51 -1.15 0.47 -0.11
C ASN A 51 -2.49 0.25 -0.82
N LEU A 52 -2.76 0.99 -1.91
CA LEU A 52 -3.97 0.76 -2.73
C LEU A 52 -3.95 -0.63 -3.38
N TYR A 53 -2.78 -1.07 -3.84
CA TYR A 53 -2.62 -2.41 -4.39
C TYR A 53 -2.83 -3.51 -3.34
N ALA A 54 -2.28 -3.36 -2.14
CA ALA A 54 -2.52 -4.26 -1.03
C ALA A 54 -4.00 -4.35 -0.66
N ARG A 55 -4.70 -3.20 -0.64
CA ARG A 55 -6.15 -3.16 -0.43
C ARG A 55 -6.90 -3.95 -1.48
N ARG A 56 -6.57 -3.75 -2.77
CA ARG A 56 -7.18 -4.50 -3.87
C ARG A 56 -7.01 -6.01 -3.70
N LEU A 57 -5.80 -6.44 -3.39
CA LEU A 57 -5.50 -7.85 -3.17
C LEU A 57 -6.25 -8.43 -1.97
N ALA A 58 -6.29 -7.69 -0.86
CA ALA A 58 -7.01 -8.11 0.34
C ALA A 58 -8.51 -8.27 0.07
N LYS A 59 -9.10 -7.35 -0.69
CA LYS A 59 -10.51 -7.41 -1.05
C LYS A 59 -10.82 -8.62 -1.91
N VAL A 60 -10.07 -8.81 -3.00
CA VAL A 60 -10.23 -9.96 -3.90
C VAL A 60 -10.05 -11.29 -3.15
N ALA A 61 -9.02 -11.39 -2.34
CA ALA A 61 -8.77 -12.61 -1.55
C ALA A 61 -9.87 -12.87 -0.52
N SER A 62 -10.37 -11.81 0.14
CA SER A 62 -11.44 -11.92 1.13
C SER A 62 -12.77 -12.36 0.50
N GLU A 63 -13.10 -11.82 -0.67
CA GLU A 63 -14.30 -12.22 -1.42
C GLU A 63 -14.22 -13.69 -1.87
N GLY A 64 -13.06 -14.11 -2.40
CA GLY A 64 -12.85 -15.49 -2.86
C GLY A 64 -12.84 -16.52 -1.74
N ALA A 65 -12.30 -16.17 -0.58
CA ALA A 65 -12.21 -17.07 0.58
C ALA A 65 -13.41 -16.98 1.54
N HIS A 66 -14.29 -16.00 1.36
CA HIS A 66 -15.41 -15.68 2.26
C HIS A 66 -14.98 -15.47 3.73
N GLU A 67 -13.79 -14.90 3.91
CA GLU A 67 -13.25 -14.56 5.23
C GLU A 67 -12.41 -13.27 5.18
N PRO A 68 -12.22 -12.58 6.33
CA PRO A 68 -11.34 -11.44 6.42
C PRO A 68 -9.88 -11.82 6.12
N VAL A 69 -9.21 -10.97 5.33
CA VAL A 69 -7.83 -11.19 4.88
C VAL A 69 -6.96 -9.97 5.17
N GLU A 70 -5.76 -10.20 5.66
CA GLU A 70 -4.71 -9.21 5.80
C GLU A 70 -3.65 -9.42 4.72
N VAL A 71 -3.33 -8.38 3.97
CA VAL A 71 -2.26 -8.41 2.96
C VAL A 71 -1.15 -7.46 3.36
N SER A 72 0.08 -7.98 3.37
CA SER A 72 1.29 -7.21 3.63
C SER A 72 2.22 -7.25 2.43
N ILE A 73 2.77 -6.08 2.08
CA ILE A 73 3.74 -5.94 0.99
C ILE A 73 5.05 -5.42 1.56
N ALA A 74 6.14 -6.15 1.32
CA ALA A 74 7.48 -5.65 1.54
C ALA A 74 8.12 -5.28 0.20
N CYS A 75 8.66 -4.07 0.10
CA CYS A 75 9.28 -3.54 -1.10
C CYS A 75 10.60 -2.86 -0.78
N CYS A 76 11.42 -2.68 -1.80
CA CYS A 76 12.67 -1.94 -1.71
C CYS A 76 12.75 -0.92 -2.85
N ILE A 77 13.06 0.34 -2.53
CA ILE A 77 13.23 1.39 -3.54
C ILE A 77 14.30 0.96 -4.55
N GLY A 78 14.01 1.17 -5.84
CA GLY A 78 14.89 0.80 -6.93
C GLY A 78 14.81 -0.68 -7.34
N LYS A 79 14.00 -1.49 -6.68
CA LYS A 79 13.73 -2.89 -7.05
C LYS A 79 12.26 -3.06 -7.44
N PRO A 80 11.96 -3.70 -8.58
CA PRO A 80 10.57 -3.96 -8.97
C PRO A 80 9.94 -5.14 -8.23
N ASP A 81 10.77 -5.99 -7.62
CA ASP A 81 10.30 -7.19 -6.95
C ASP A 81 9.75 -6.85 -5.57
N ILE A 82 8.57 -7.38 -5.27
CA ILE A 82 7.95 -7.30 -3.95
C ILE A 82 7.81 -8.68 -3.33
N ILE A 83 7.71 -8.70 -2.00
CA ILE A 83 7.28 -9.86 -1.24
C ILE A 83 5.85 -9.60 -0.80
N LEU A 84 4.96 -10.48 -1.17
CA LEU A 84 3.55 -10.43 -0.80
C LEU A 84 3.27 -11.50 0.24
N THR A 85 2.66 -11.12 1.36
CA THR A 85 2.17 -12.05 2.36
C THR A 85 0.67 -11.85 2.53
N THR A 86 -0.08 -12.92 2.43
CA THR A 86 -1.54 -12.94 2.63
C THR A 86 -1.85 -13.84 3.83
N LYS A 87 -2.58 -13.28 4.81
CA LYS A 87 -3.01 -13.98 6.00
C LYS A 87 -4.53 -14.02 6.05
N PHE A 88 -5.09 -15.21 6.08
CA PHE A 88 -6.50 -15.45 6.29
C PHE A 88 -6.80 -15.46 7.79
N LEU A 89 -7.72 -14.59 8.23
CA LEU A 89 -7.84 -14.32 9.67
C LEU A 89 -8.70 -15.31 10.44
N LYS A 90 -9.58 -16.05 9.76
CA LYS A 90 -10.37 -17.12 10.41
C LYS A 90 -9.65 -18.46 10.38
N SER A 91 -9.19 -18.87 9.21
CA SER A 91 -8.46 -20.13 9.04
C SER A 91 -7.05 -20.09 9.63
N GLY A 92 -6.45 -18.91 9.74
CA GLY A 92 -5.07 -18.73 10.18
C GLY A 92 -4.04 -19.09 9.10
N GLU A 93 -4.48 -19.42 7.90
CA GLU A 93 -3.58 -19.75 6.79
C GLU A 93 -2.75 -18.54 6.40
N ILE A 94 -1.48 -18.76 6.10
CA ILE A 94 -0.55 -17.72 5.63
C ILE A 94 0.11 -18.21 4.35
N THR A 95 -0.04 -17.42 3.29
CA THR A 95 0.67 -17.64 2.03
C THR A 95 1.66 -16.52 1.79
N ALA A 96 2.79 -16.85 1.19
CA ALA A 96 3.81 -15.88 0.83
C ALA A 96 4.26 -16.10 -0.61
N SER A 97 4.35 -15.03 -1.39
CA SER A 97 4.87 -15.03 -2.74
C SER A 97 6.05 -14.07 -2.83
N ASN A 98 7.19 -14.57 -3.31
CA ASN A 98 8.40 -13.80 -3.50
C ASN A 98 8.64 -13.52 -4.99
N GLY A 99 9.23 -12.37 -5.29
CA GLY A 99 9.65 -12.04 -6.66
C GLY A 99 8.50 -11.61 -7.57
N LEU A 100 7.33 -11.29 -7.02
CA LEU A 100 6.26 -10.67 -7.80
C LEU A 100 6.72 -9.30 -8.28
N LYS A 101 6.72 -9.06 -9.58
CA LYS A 101 7.10 -7.77 -10.15
C LYS A 101 5.91 -6.81 -10.08
N MET A 102 5.99 -5.88 -9.14
CA MET A 102 5.00 -4.82 -8.99
C MET A 102 5.69 -3.56 -8.47
N SER A 103 5.75 -2.55 -9.29
CA SER A 103 6.31 -1.25 -8.91
C SER A 103 5.20 -0.22 -8.67
N PRO A 104 5.48 0.85 -7.91
CA PRO A 104 4.57 1.99 -7.77
C PRO A 104 4.09 2.55 -9.11
N ARG A 105 4.97 2.58 -10.13
CA ARG A 105 4.63 3.02 -11.48
C ARG A 105 3.57 2.12 -12.12
N MET A 106 3.74 0.81 -12.03
CA MET A 106 2.77 -0.15 -12.59
C MET A 106 1.39 0.00 -11.92
N VAL A 107 1.36 0.19 -10.61
CA VAL A 107 0.11 0.43 -9.88
C VAL A 107 -0.52 1.77 -10.28
N LYS A 108 0.30 2.82 -10.42
CA LYS A 108 -0.15 4.13 -10.91
C LYS A 108 -0.87 3.99 -12.26
N GLU A 109 -0.26 3.28 -13.20
CA GLU A 109 -0.81 3.03 -14.53
C GLU A 109 -2.08 2.16 -14.45
N MET A 110 -2.05 1.09 -13.65
CA MET A 110 -3.16 0.15 -13.47
C MET A 110 -4.42 0.84 -12.90
N PHE A 111 -4.26 1.73 -11.94
CA PHE A 111 -5.36 2.40 -11.25
C PHE A 111 -5.66 3.80 -11.80
N GLY A 112 -4.90 4.29 -12.78
CA GLY A 112 -5.07 5.63 -13.33
C GLY A 112 -4.83 6.73 -12.31
N LEU A 113 -3.84 6.56 -11.43
CA LEU A 113 -3.57 7.48 -10.32
C LEU A 113 -2.96 8.83 -10.73
N ASP A 114 -2.79 9.07 -12.00
CA ASP A 114 -2.40 10.36 -12.59
C ASP A 114 -3.58 11.26 -12.94
N LYS A 115 -4.80 10.75 -12.76
CA LYS A 115 -6.03 11.49 -13.01
C LYS A 115 -6.49 12.28 -11.78
N PRO A 116 -7.24 13.37 -11.95
CA PRO A 116 -7.82 14.10 -10.82
C PRO A 116 -8.78 13.22 -10.00
N GLY A 117 -8.95 13.53 -8.72
CA GLY A 117 -9.87 12.79 -7.85
C GLY A 117 -9.35 12.55 -6.43
N TYR A 118 -8.13 13.03 -6.13
CA TYR A 118 -7.55 12.87 -4.80
C TYR A 118 -8.29 13.65 -3.71
N ALA A 119 -8.93 14.78 -4.07
CA ALA A 119 -9.69 15.58 -3.13
C ALA A 119 -10.83 14.78 -2.48
N ASP A 120 -11.51 13.95 -3.25
CA ASP A 120 -12.62 13.13 -2.75
C ASP A 120 -12.15 12.10 -1.71
N MET A 121 -10.95 11.56 -1.89
CA MET A 121 -10.35 10.63 -0.93
C MET A 121 -9.99 11.29 0.40
N CYS A 122 -9.79 12.60 0.42
CA CYS A 122 -9.48 13.33 1.65
C CYS A 122 -10.67 13.46 2.61
N TRP A 123 -11.90 13.36 2.11
CA TRP A 123 -13.11 13.53 2.94
C TRP A 123 -13.39 12.30 3.81
N TYR A 124 -13.30 11.12 3.23
CA TYR A 124 -13.69 9.87 3.90
C TYR A 124 -12.59 8.79 3.86
N GLY A 125 -11.40 9.19 3.45
CA GLY A 125 -10.31 8.25 3.17
C GLY A 125 -10.51 7.53 1.83
N PRO A 126 -9.52 6.73 1.39
CA PRO A 126 -9.52 6.12 0.06
C PRO A 126 -10.13 4.72 0.03
N PHE A 127 -10.64 4.23 1.13
CA PHE A 127 -11.18 2.89 1.27
C PHE A 127 -12.64 2.92 1.71
N GLY A 128 -13.34 1.84 1.42
CA GLY A 128 -14.66 1.55 1.96
C GLY A 128 -15.81 2.08 1.12
N GLU A 129 -16.93 2.27 1.80
CA GLU A 129 -18.25 2.49 1.18
C GLU A 129 -18.30 3.70 0.25
N TYR A 130 -17.63 4.78 0.62
CA TYR A 130 -17.63 6.02 -0.18
C TYR A 130 -16.71 5.98 -1.41
N GLN A 131 -15.95 4.90 -1.59
CA GLN A 131 -14.95 4.75 -2.67
C GLN A 131 -15.21 3.52 -3.55
N GLN A 132 -16.42 2.98 -3.57
CA GLN A 132 -16.76 1.76 -4.31
C GLN A 132 -16.53 1.86 -5.83
N ASP A 133 -16.56 3.07 -6.37
CA ASP A 133 -16.25 3.35 -7.78
C ASP A 133 -14.76 3.22 -8.11
N LYS A 134 -13.90 3.24 -7.10
CA LYS A 134 -12.44 3.23 -7.29
C LYS A 134 -11.92 1.83 -7.66
N PRO A 135 -10.90 1.74 -8.53
CA PRO A 135 -10.39 0.45 -9.01
C PRO A 135 -9.97 -0.53 -7.91
N TRP A 136 -9.47 -0.02 -6.79
CA TRP A 136 -9.02 -0.85 -5.67
C TRP A 136 -10.15 -1.32 -4.75
N GLU A 137 -11.36 -0.77 -4.90
CA GLU A 137 -12.55 -1.18 -4.14
C GLU A 137 -13.53 -2.03 -4.95
N LYS A 138 -13.33 -2.19 -6.25
CA LYS A 138 -14.19 -3.04 -7.09
C LYS A 138 -14.18 -4.49 -6.62
N SER A 139 -15.32 -5.16 -6.72
CA SER A 139 -15.46 -6.57 -6.39
C SER A 139 -14.92 -7.48 -7.51
N LEU A 140 -14.86 -8.79 -7.26
CA LEU A 140 -14.54 -9.77 -8.31
C LEU A 140 -15.60 -9.79 -9.41
N SER A 141 -16.86 -9.51 -9.07
CA SER A 141 -17.97 -9.46 -10.02
C SER A 141 -17.91 -8.27 -10.99
N ASP A 142 -17.11 -7.26 -10.66
CA ASP A 142 -16.94 -6.04 -11.47
C ASP A 142 -15.78 -6.14 -12.47
N MET A 143 -15.20 -7.32 -12.59
CA MET A 143 -14.08 -7.62 -13.50
C MET A 143 -14.53 -8.39 -14.73
#